data_1f2c86385098c953d565335d3fafd9dc
#
_entry.id   1f2c86385098c953d565335d3fafd9dc
#
_cell.length_a   1.000
_cell.length_b   1.000
_cell.length_c   1.000
_cell.angle_alpha   90.00
_cell.angle_beta   90.00
_cell.angle_gamma   90.00
#
_symmetry.space_group_name_H-M   'P 1'
#
loop_
_entity.id
_entity.type
_entity.pdbx_description
1 polymer ?
#
loop_
_entity_poly.entity_id
_entity_poly.type
_entity_poly.pdbx_seq_one_letter_code
_entity_poly.pdbx_strand_id
1 'polypeptide(L)'
;MIGAIIGDIVGSRFEWNNYRKKDFILFTEDCFATDDSIMSLAIAGAVLQHQTEAVDLSKAAVFWMQKVGRPYPHCGFGGNFYHWIYSDDPKPYNSFGNGAAMRVSACGLSAKTLEAALQMSTAVTAVTHNHPEGIKGANATTAAIFLAKSGASKDAIRSHIVENYYPLSFTIDAIRPDYGFNETCQDTVPQAIEAFLESESFEDAIRTAISVGGDSDTLAAITGSIAEAYYGIPKDLYATAVTYLDEPLKQILFAFESVFGSNLQAE
;
A
#
# COMPACT_ATOMS: atom_id res chain seq x y z
N MET A 1 6.28 0.02 -5.99
CA MET A 1 6.39 -0.29 -4.54
C MET A 1 6.86 0.90 -3.71
N ILE A 2 7.83 1.66 -4.19
CA ILE A 2 8.31 2.86 -3.49
C ILE A 2 7.22 3.94 -3.31
N GLY A 3 6.22 3.99 -4.19
CA GLY A 3 5.09 4.91 -4.05
C GLY A 3 4.25 4.66 -2.79
N ALA A 4 4.07 3.39 -2.39
CA ALA A 4 3.46 3.07 -1.10
C ALA A 4 4.32 3.58 0.06
N ILE A 5 5.64 3.37 0.00
CA ILE A 5 6.60 3.81 1.01
C ILE A 5 6.63 5.34 1.13
N ILE A 6 6.60 6.07 0.00
CA ILE A 6 6.51 7.54 0.03
C ILE A 6 5.22 7.98 0.69
N GLY A 7 4.09 7.35 0.34
CA GLY A 7 2.78 7.67 0.93
C GLY A 7 2.78 7.49 2.44
N ASP A 8 3.24 6.34 2.90
CA ASP A 8 3.40 6.00 4.31
C ASP A 8 4.27 7.02 5.06
N ILE A 9 5.53 7.21 4.61
CA ILE A 9 6.47 8.13 5.27
C ILE A 9 5.91 9.54 5.37
N VAL A 10 5.34 10.07 4.27
CA VAL A 10 4.77 11.43 4.26
C VAL A 10 3.52 11.51 5.12
N GLY A 11 2.70 10.45 5.14
CA GLY A 11 1.44 10.35 5.90
C GLY A 11 1.65 10.15 7.39
N SER A 12 2.74 9.49 7.81
CA SER A 12 2.99 9.03 9.19
C SER A 12 2.78 10.09 10.28
N ARG A 13 3.19 11.33 10.04
CA ARG A 13 3.03 12.45 10.98
C ARG A 13 1.61 13.01 11.06
N PHE A 14 0.74 12.62 10.15
CA PHE A 14 -0.64 13.09 10.07
C PHE A 14 -1.67 12.07 10.56
N GLU A 15 -1.27 10.83 10.79
CA GLU A 15 -2.14 9.73 11.24
C GLU A 15 -2.99 10.12 12.45
N TRP A 16 -2.36 10.71 13.48
CA TRP A 16 -3.01 11.14 14.70
C TRP A 16 -3.29 12.65 14.76
N ASN A 17 -3.00 13.35 13.68
CA ASN A 17 -3.14 14.80 13.58
C ASN A 17 -3.81 15.19 12.27
N ASN A 18 -5.10 14.92 12.15
CA ASN A 18 -5.89 15.14 10.94
C ASN A 18 -5.54 16.44 10.22
N TYR A 19 -4.89 16.32 9.07
CA TYR A 19 -4.56 17.44 8.21
C TYR A 19 -5.46 17.42 6.97
N ARG A 20 -6.28 18.48 6.79
CA ARG A 20 -7.33 18.52 5.76
C ARG A 20 -7.03 19.48 4.62
N LYS A 21 -5.74 19.68 4.31
CA LYS A 21 -5.27 20.55 3.22
C LYS A 21 -4.21 19.82 2.41
N LYS A 22 -3.98 20.27 1.17
CA LYS A 22 -2.90 19.80 0.30
C LYS A 22 -1.60 20.61 0.47
N ASP A 23 -1.63 21.70 1.20
CA ASP A 23 -0.53 22.65 1.40
C ASP A 23 0.30 22.24 2.62
N PHE A 24 1.32 21.44 2.42
CA PHE A 24 2.30 21.02 3.43
C PHE A 24 3.64 20.62 2.78
N ILE A 25 4.72 20.66 3.55
CA ILE A 25 6.02 20.14 3.14
C ILE A 25 5.95 18.61 3.14
N LEU A 26 6.33 17.93 2.05
CA LEU A 26 6.21 16.49 1.93
C LEU A 26 7.05 15.76 2.99
N PHE A 27 8.34 15.95 2.98
CA PHE A 27 9.26 15.29 3.91
C PHE A 27 9.76 16.27 4.97
N THR A 28 9.68 15.86 6.22
CA THR A 28 10.19 16.60 7.39
C THR A 28 10.84 15.63 8.36
N GLU A 29 11.59 16.12 9.33
CA GLU A 29 12.26 15.30 10.36
C GLU A 29 11.28 14.43 11.18
N ASP A 30 10.00 14.81 11.23
CA ASP A 30 8.93 14.05 11.92
C ASP A 30 8.38 12.88 11.11
N CYS A 31 8.74 12.74 9.83
CA CYS A 31 8.33 11.63 8.99
C CYS A 31 9.14 10.37 9.31
N PHE A 32 8.49 9.22 9.27
CA PHE A 32 9.15 7.91 9.47
C PHE A 32 8.40 6.80 8.73
N ALA A 33 9.08 5.69 8.47
CA ALA A 33 8.44 4.51 7.90
C ALA A 33 7.65 3.76 8.97
N THR A 34 6.36 3.49 8.73
CA THR A 34 5.47 2.74 9.61
C THR A 34 5.39 1.28 9.21
N ASP A 35 4.43 0.55 9.77
CA ASP A 35 4.15 -0.84 9.37
C ASP A 35 3.67 -0.95 7.92
N ASP A 36 3.13 0.07 7.32
CA ASP A 36 2.79 0.12 5.89
C ASP A 36 4.01 -0.14 5.00
N SER A 37 5.10 0.61 5.20
CA SER A 37 6.36 0.41 4.48
C SER A 37 7.00 -0.94 4.80
N ILE A 38 7.05 -1.29 6.08
CA ILE A 38 7.71 -2.50 6.57
C ILE A 38 7.00 -3.74 6.01
N MET A 39 5.67 -3.77 6.04
CA MET A 39 4.90 -4.91 5.53
C MET A 39 4.83 -4.93 3.99
N SER A 40 4.83 -3.78 3.32
CA SER A 40 4.98 -3.72 1.86
C SER A 40 6.30 -4.35 1.42
N LEU A 41 7.40 -4.04 2.10
CA LEU A 41 8.72 -4.64 1.84
C LEU A 41 8.77 -6.13 2.20
N ALA A 42 8.09 -6.54 3.28
CA ALA A 42 7.97 -7.95 3.61
C ALA A 42 7.26 -8.75 2.51
N ILE A 43 6.15 -8.23 1.96
CA ILE A 43 5.46 -8.88 0.85
C ILE A 43 6.32 -8.87 -0.43
N ALA A 44 7.10 -7.81 -0.67
CA ALA A 44 8.05 -7.80 -1.78
C ALA A 44 9.10 -8.92 -1.67
N GLY A 45 9.65 -9.15 -0.48
CA GLY A 45 10.54 -10.28 -0.21
C GLY A 45 9.88 -11.63 -0.44
N ALA A 46 8.61 -11.78 -0.04
CA ALA A 46 7.83 -13.00 -0.26
C ALA A 46 7.59 -13.26 -1.77
N VAL A 47 7.26 -12.23 -2.52
CA VAL A 47 7.06 -12.30 -3.98
C VAL A 47 8.36 -12.68 -4.69
N LEU A 48 9.49 -12.07 -4.31
CA LEU A 48 10.81 -12.43 -4.85
C LEU A 48 11.12 -13.91 -4.59
N GLN A 49 10.97 -14.37 -3.36
CA GLN A 49 11.24 -15.76 -2.99
C GLN A 49 10.34 -16.73 -3.74
N HIS A 50 9.04 -16.44 -3.83
CA HIS A 50 8.10 -17.26 -4.58
C HIS A 50 8.52 -17.42 -6.04
N GLN A 51 8.99 -16.37 -6.70
CA GLN A 51 9.38 -16.41 -8.11
C GLN A 51 10.73 -17.08 -8.36
N THR A 52 11.67 -16.95 -7.43
CA THR A 52 13.03 -17.50 -7.61
C THR A 52 13.17 -18.92 -7.11
N GLU A 53 12.42 -19.31 -6.08
CA GLU A 53 12.57 -20.60 -5.38
C GLU A 53 11.34 -21.52 -5.51
N ALA A 54 10.28 -21.08 -6.21
CA ALA A 54 9.00 -21.78 -6.34
C ALA A 54 8.34 -22.19 -5.00
N VAL A 55 8.58 -21.38 -3.95
CA VAL A 55 7.97 -21.56 -2.62
C VAL A 55 6.50 -21.12 -2.68
N ASP A 56 5.63 -21.78 -1.93
CA ASP A 56 4.24 -21.36 -1.76
C ASP A 56 4.18 -19.90 -1.23
N LEU A 57 3.44 -19.03 -1.93
CA LEU A 57 3.45 -17.59 -1.65
C LEU A 57 2.85 -17.26 -0.27
N SER A 58 1.84 -18.02 0.18
CA SER A 58 1.26 -17.78 1.51
C SER A 58 2.26 -18.11 2.62
N LYS A 59 3.04 -19.18 2.46
CA LYS A 59 4.11 -19.53 3.41
C LYS A 59 5.24 -18.51 3.37
N ALA A 60 5.64 -18.09 2.18
CA ALA A 60 6.64 -17.02 2.03
C ALA A 60 6.16 -15.72 2.68
N ALA A 61 4.88 -15.34 2.51
CA ALA A 61 4.32 -14.15 3.14
C ALA A 61 4.38 -14.21 4.68
N VAL A 62 4.00 -15.34 5.28
CA VAL A 62 4.14 -15.53 6.73
C VAL A 62 5.58 -15.37 7.18
N PHE A 63 6.50 -16.07 6.52
CA PHE A 63 7.93 -16.02 6.86
C PHE A 63 8.50 -14.60 6.75
N TRP A 64 8.23 -13.93 5.63
CA TRP A 64 8.79 -12.61 5.39
C TRP A 64 8.17 -11.53 6.29
N MET A 65 6.87 -11.55 6.54
CA MET A 65 6.24 -10.61 7.47
C MET A 65 6.81 -10.76 8.89
N GLN A 66 6.99 -11.98 9.38
CA GLN A 66 7.61 -12.21 10.67
C GLN A 66 9.10 -11.82 10.69
N LYS A 67 9.86 -12.20 9.65
CA LYS A 67 11.30 -11.89 9.54
C LYS A 67 11.56 -10.40 9.51
N VAL A 68 10.80 -9.67 8.68
CA VAL A 68 11.00 -8.22 8.49
C VAL A 68 10.36 -7.41 9.59
N GLY A 69 9.18 -7.80 10.10
CA GLY A 69 8.44 -7.00 11.06
C GLY A 69 8.91 -7.13 12.51
N ARG A 70 9.37 -8.33 12.94
CA ARG A 70 9.80 -8.54 14.35
C ARG A 70 10.85 -7.56 14.85
N PRO A 71 11.81 -7.07 14.05
CA PRO A 71 12.76 -6.04 14.48
C PRO A 71 12.15 -4.67 14.78
N TYR A 72 10.90 -4.39 14.35
CA TYR A 72 10.25 -3.09 14.47
C TYR A 72 8.99 -3.14 15.36
N PRO A 73 9.10 -3.45 16.65
CA PRO A 73 7.94 -3.68 17.53
C PRO A 73 7.05 -2.44 17.76
N HIS A 74 7.52 -1.25 17.40
CA HIS A 74 6.87 0.04 17.65
C HIS A 74 6.53 0.80 16.36
N CYS A 75 6.42 0.10 15.24
CA CYS A 75 6.20 0.75 13.93
C CYS A 75 4.72 1.04 13.61
N GLY A 76 3.75 0.68 14.47
CA GLY A 76 2.33 0.95 14.22
C GLY A 76 1.45 -0.28 14.13
N PHE A 77 1.97 -1.50 14.30
CA PHE A 77 1.15 -2.72 14.19
C PHE A 77 -0.14 -2.68 14.98
N GLY A 78 -1.27 -2.93 14.33
CA GLY A 78 -2.53 -3.18 15.02
C GLY A 78 -2.44 -4.38 15.99
N GLY A 79 -3.20 -4.34 17.10
CA GLY A 79 -3.03 -5.27 18.22
C GLY A 79 -3.11 -6.75 17.84
N ASN A 80 -4.05 -7.16 16.98
CA ASN A 80 -4.16 -8.54 16.50
C ASN A 80 -2.96 -8.95 15.64
N PHE A 81 -2.49 -8.03 14.78
CA PHE A 81 -1.32 -8.29 13.94
C PHE A 81 -0.04 -8.36 14.76
N TYR A 82 0.09 -7.54 15.81
CA TYR A 82 1.20 -7.62 16.76
C TYR A 82 1.30 -9.01 17.39
N HIS A 83 0.19 -9.57 17.87
CA HIS A 83 0.19 -10.94 18.42
C HIS A 83 0.51 -11.99 17.36
N TRP A 84 -0.02 -11.83 16.15
CA TRP A 84 0.22 -12.73 15.03
C TRP A 84 1.70 -12.77 14.61
N ILE A 85 2.35 -11.60 14.53
CA ILE A 85 3.73 -11.50 14.03
C ILE A 85 4.75 -12.17 14.99
N TYR A 86 4.44 -12.20 16.28
CA TYR A 86 5.30 -12.84 17.29
C TYR A 86 4.87 -14.29 17.61
N SER A 87 3.81 -14.81 17.02
CA SER A 87 3.35 -16.18 17.21
C SER A 87 4.29 -17.20 16.56
N ASP A 88 4.50 -18.35 17.20
CA ASP A 88 5.21 -19.49 16.60
C ASP A 88 4.31 -20.31 15.68
N ASP A 89 2.99 -20.21 15.81
CA ASP A 89 1.99 -20.83 14.94
C ASP A 89 0.93 -19.80 14.52
N PRO A 90 1.30 -18.86 13.63
CA PRO A 90 0.44 -17.76 13.23
C PRO A 90 -0.73 -18.28 12.39
N LYS A 91 -1.97 -17.94 12.81
CA LYS A 91 -3.21 -18.32 12.10
C LYS A 91 -3.94 -17.07 11.65
N PRO A 92 -4.68 -17.12 10.54
CA PRO A 92 -5.59 -16.06 10.14
C PRO A 92 -6.60 -15.76 11.26
N TYR A 93 -6.90 -14.48 11.46
CA TYR A 93 -7.78 -14.03 12.55
C TYR A 93 -9.00 -13.22 12.07
N ASN A 94 -9.42 -13.47 10.82
CA ASN A 94 -10.64 -12.91 10.22
C ASN A 94 -10.68 -11.36 10.25
N SER A 95 -9.53 -10.70 10.09
CA SER A 95 -9.46 -9.26 10.00
C SER A 95 -10.02 -8.75 8.68
N PHE A 96 -10.63 -7.58 8.73
CA PHE A 96 -11.04 -6.74 7.59
C PHE A 96 -10.38 -5.36 7.63
N GLY A 97 -9.33 -5.22 8.44
CA GLY A 97 -8.54 -4.00 8.54
C GLY A 97 -7.81 -3.65 7.24
N ASN A 98 -7.54 -2.36 7.05
CA ASN A 98 -6.88 -1.82 5.86
C ASN A 98 -5.41 -2.29 5.72
N GLY A 99 -4.81 -2.83 6.79
CA GLY A 99 -3.54 -3.58 6.74
C GLY A 99 -3.51 -4.72 5.71
N ALA A 100 -4.69 -5.18 5.23
CA ALA A 100 -4.81 -6.06 4.07
C ALA A 100 -4.36 -5.39 2.77
N ALA A 101 -4.79 -4.14 2.56
CA ALA A 101 -4.68 -3.41 1.30
C ALA A 101 -3.37 -2.61 1.17
N MET A 102 -2.82 -2.09 2.27
CA MET A 102 -1.64 -1.23 2.29
C MET A 102 -0.39 -1.92 1.73
N ARG A 103 -0.26 -3.24 1.90
CA ARG A 103 0.97 -4.01 1.66
C ARG A 103 1.00 -4.81 0.36
N VAL A 104 -0.04 -4.75 -0.49
CA VAL A 104 -0.15 -5.61 -1.69
C VAL A 104 0.47 -5.03 -2.96
N SER A 105 1.16 -3.90 -2.87
CA SER A 105 1.73 -3.21 -4.03
C SER A 105 2.64 -4.12 -4.87
N ALA A 106 3.46 -4.96 -4.23
CA ALA A 106 4.33 -5.91 -4.92
C ALA A 106 3.54 -6.91 -5.79
N CYS A 107 2.32 -7.32 -5.38
CA CYS A 107 1.50 -8.25 -6.16
C CYS A 107 1.04 -7.62 -7.48
N GLY A 108 0.52 -6.38 -7.45
CA GLY A 108 0.09 -5.67 -8.65
C GLY A 108 1.24 -5.32 -9.61
N LEU A 109 2.39 -4.92 -9.03
CA LEU A 109 3.55 -4.50 -9.82
C LEU A 109 4.30 -5.67 -10.47
N SER A 110 4.35 -6.85 -9.85
CA SER A 110 5.13 -7.99 -10.36
C SER A 110 4.37 -8.93 -11.29
N ALA A 111 3.05 -8.98 -11.19
CA ALA A 111 2.23 -9.91 -11.93
C ALA A 111 2.22 -9.60 -13.45
N LYS A 112 2.00 -10.66 -14.25
CA LYS A 112 1.91 -10.58 -15.71
C LYS A 112 0.45 -10.50 -16.21
N THR A 113 -0.51 -10.93 -15.40
CA THR A 113 -1.94 -10.87 -15.70
C THR A 113 -2.71 -10.41 -14.47
N LEU A 114 -3.88 -9.81 -14.66
CA LEU A 114 -4.75 -9.39 -13.56
C LEU A 114 -5.15 -10.58 -12.69
N GLU A 115 -5.47 -11.72 -13.28
CA GLU A 115 -5.82 -12.93 -12.55
C GLU A 115 -4.67 -13.37 -11.62
N ALA A 116 -3.44 -13.42 -12.13
CA ALA A 116 -2.26 -13.75 -11.31
C ALA A 116 -2.05 -12.73 -10.19
N ALA A 117 -2.23 -11.43 -10.47
CA ALA A 117 -2.12 -10.38 -9.45
C ALA A 117 -3.12 -10.60 -8.30
N LEU A 118 -4.37 -10.91 -8.62
CA LEU A 118 -5.42 -11.15 -7.64
C LEU A 118 -5.20 -12.45 -6.84
N GLN A 119 -4.70 -13.51 -7.50
CA GLN A 119 -4.31 -14.75 -6.81
C GLN A 119 -3.18 -14.49 -5.82
N MET A 120 -2.15 -13.74 -6.22
CA MET A 120 -1.05 -13.35 -5.34
C MET A 120 -1.55 -12.48 -4.17
N SER A 121 -2.36 -11.48 -4.44
CA SER A 121 -2.96 -10.60 -3.42
C SER A 121 -3.76 -11.41 -2.40
N THR A 122 -4.62 -12.31 -2.84
CA THR A 122 -5.38 -13.19 -1.96
C THR A 122 -4.48 -14.09 -1.11
N ALA A 123 -3.43 -14.68 -1.71
CA ALA A 123 -2.50 -15.57 -1.02
C ALA A 123 -1.75 -14.86 0.13
N VAL A 124 -1.25 -13.63 -0.11
CA VAL A 124 -0.50 -12.87 0.92
C VAL A 124 -1.42 -12.23 1.97
N THR A 125 -2.70 -12.02 1.64
CA THR A 125 -3.67 -11.36 2.53
C THR A 125 -4.35 -12.36 3.46
N ALA A 126 -4.77 -13.52 2.94
CA ALA A 126 -5.54 -14.51 3.66
C ALA A 126 -4.82 -15.13 4.87
N VAL A 127 -3.51 -14.98 4.98
CA VAL A 127 -2.71 -15.47 6.12
C VAL A 127 -2.99 -14.69 7.42
N THR A 128 -3.67 -13.55 7.32
CA THR A 128 -4.09 -12.69 8.45
C THR A 128 -5.52 -12.20 8.27
N HIS A 129 -5.79 -11.50 7.16
CA HIS A 129 -7.03 -10.78 6.83
C HIS A 129 -7.90 -11.64 5.90
N ASN A 130 -8.35 -12.79 6.41
CA ASN A 130 -9.15 -13.74 5.64
C ASN A 130 -10.67 -13.46 5.68
N HIS A 131 -11.09 -12.33 6.25
CA HIS A 131 -12.47 -11.84 6.12
C HIS A 131 -12.74 -11.42 4.66
N PRO A 132 -13.96 -11.64 4.11
CA PRO A 132 -14.29 -11.23 2.73
C PRO A 132 -13.96 -9.77 2.40
N GLU A 133 -14.21 -8.82 3.31
CA GLU A 133 -13.87 -7.40 3.11
C GLU A 133 -12.36 -7.15 3.13
N GLY A 134 -11.58 -7.89 3.92
CA GLY A 134 -10.11 -7.81 3.89
C GLY A 134 -9.54 -8.24 2.54
N ILE A 135 -10.00 -9.39 2.03
CA ILE A 135 -9.62 -9.91 0.70
C ILE A 135 -10.08 -8.95 -0.40
N LYS A 136 -11.30 -8.42 -0.30
CA LYS A 136 -11.88 -7.48 -1.26
C LYS A 136 -11.06 -6.20 -1.35
N GLY A 137 -10.68 -5.61 -0.21
CA GLY A 137 -9.86 -4.38 -0.16
C GLY A 137 -8.48 -4.59 -0.77
N ALA A 138 -7.79 -5.69 -0.41
CA ALA A 138 -6.51 -6.05 -1.00
C ALA A 138 -6.60 -6.26 -2.52
N ASN A 139 -7.64 -6.96 -2.98
CA ASN A 139 -7.85 -7.23 -4.41
C ASN A 139 -8.22 -5.95 -5.18
N ALA A 140 -9.01 -5.04 -4.61
CA ALA A 140 -9.33 -3.76 -5.22
C ALA A 140 -8.06 -2.90 -5.44
N THR A 141 -7.22 -2.80 -4.41
CA THR A 141 -5.93 -2.10 -4.49
C THR A 141 -5.02 -2.74 -5.53
N THR A 142 -4.88 -4.07 -5.50
CA THR A 142 -4.04 -4.80 -6.46
C THR A 142 -4.53 -4.64 -7.90
N ALA A 143 -5.85 -4.70 -8.12
CA ALA A 143 -6.44 -4.48 -9.44
C ALA A 143 -6.16 -3.07 -9.96
N ALA A 144 -6.34 -2.04 -9.12
CA ALA A 144 -6.04 -0.67 -9.50
C ALA A 144 -4.56 -0.49 -9.88
N ILE A 145 -3.63 -1.05 -9.12
CA ILE A 145 -2.19 -1.02 -9.41
C ILE A 145 -1.88 -1.73 -10.73
N PHE A 146 -2.40 -2.94 -10.93
CA PHE A 146 -2.15 -3.71 -12.15
C PHE A 146 -2.70 -3.00 -13.39
N LEU A 147 -3.92 -2.48 -13.33
CA LEU A 147 -4.53 -1.74 -14.42
C LEU A 147 -3.77 -0.46 -14.75
N ALA A 148 -3.35 0.30 -13.74
CA ALA A 148 -2.52 1.50 -13.89
C ALA A 148 -1.19 1.16 -14.59
N LYS A 149 -0.47 0.13 -14.11
CA LYS A 149 0.77 -0.38 -14.73
C LYS A 149 0.56 -0.83 -16.18
N SER A 150 -0.61 -1.37 -16.50
CA SER A 150 -0.96 -1.84 -17.84
C SER A 150 -1.39 -0.73 -18.79
N GLY A 151 -1.38 0.54 -18.36
CA GLY A 151 -1.72 1.70 -19.17
C GLY A 151 -3.23 1.95 -19.29
N ALA A 152 -4.05 1.41 -18.39
CA ALA A 152 -5.48 1.70 -18.36
C ALA A 152 -5.72 3.18 -17.98
N SER A 153 -6.74 3.80 -18.59
CA SER A 153 -7.15 5.15 -18.20
C SER A 153 -7.79 5.15 -16.80
N LYS A 154 -7.82 6.31 -16.14
CA LYS A 154 -8.51 6.47 -14.86
C LYS A 154 -9.98 6.08 -14.92
N ASP A 155 -10.68 6.38 -16.03
CA ASP A 155 -12.08 5.98 -16.22
C ASP A 155 -12.22 4.46 -16.31
N ALA A 156 -11.28 3.77 -16.97
CA ALA A 156 -11.28 2.31 -17.03
C ALA A 156 -11.00 1.68 -15.66
N ILE A 157 -10.07 2.25 -14.89
CA ILE A 157 -9.78 1.83 -13.50
C ILE A 157 -11.02 2.06 -12.64
N ARG A 158 -11.65 3.25 -12.68
CA ARG A 158 -12.88 3.57 -11.95
C ARG A 158 -13.99 2.57 -12.26
N SER A 159 -14.26 2.33 -13.55
CA SER A 159 -15.30 1.39 -13.97
C SER A 159 -15.06 -0.01 -13.42
N HIS A 160 -13.81 -0.49 -13.52
CA HIS A 160 -13.45 -1.81 -12.99
C HIS A 160 -13.67 -1.91 -11.47
N ILE A 161 -13.26 -0.87 -10.71
CA ILE A 161 -13.44 -0.85 -9.25
C ILE A 161 -14.92 -0.79 -8.87
N VAL A 162 -15.71 0.05 -9.54
CA VAL A 162 -17.15 0.18 -9.26
C VAL A 162 -17.92 -1.12 -9.58
N GLU A 163 -17.57 -1.78 -10.66
CA GLU A 163 -18.24 -3.02 -11.09
C GLU A 163 -17.92 -4.22 -10.18
N ASN A 164 -16.70 -4.28 -9.60
CA ASN A 164 -16.21 -5.50 -8.95
C ASN A 164 -15.99 -5.37 -7.44
N TYR A 165 -15.83 -4.13 -6.91
CA TYR A 165 -15.39 -3.96 -5.52
C TYR A 165 -16.19 -2.93 -4.74
N TYR A 166 -16.04 -1.63 -5.01
CA TYR A 166 -16.59 -0.54 -4.21
C TYR A 166 -17.27 0.53 -5.04
N PRO A 167 -18.43 1.04 -4.61
CA PRO A 167 -19.00 2.23 -5.21
C PRO A 167 -18.06 3.43 -4.94
N LEU A 168 -17.83 4.25 -5.98
CA LEU A 168 -17.05 5.50 -5.92
C LEU A 168 -18.00 6.67 -6.25
N SER A 169 -19.05 6.85 -5.45
CA SER A 169 -20.12 7.83 -5.66
C SER A 169 -19.92 9.12 -4.86
N PHE A 170 -18.69 9.45 -4.50
CA PHE A 170 -18.30 10.64 -3.75
C PHE A 170 -17.08 11.30 -4.39
N THR A 171 -16.76 12.51 -3.97
CA THR A 171 -15.49 13.18 -4.24
C THR A 171 -14.71 13.36 -2.95
N ILE A 172 -13.39 13.52 -3.05
CA ILE A 172 -12.54 13.78 -1.87
C ILE A 172 -12.97 15.08 -1.18
N ASP A 173 -13.27 16.12 -1.94
CA ASP A 173 -13.75 17.39 -1.37
C ASP A 173 -15.07 17.25 -0.59
N ALA A 174 -15.98 16.38 -1.07
CA ALA A 174 -17.26 16.15 -0.40
C ALA A 174 -17.13 15.41 0.93
N ILE A 175 -16.20 14.46 1.03
CA ILE A 175 -16.04 13.65 2.26
C ILE A 175 -15.09 14.27 3.28
N ARG A 176 -14.14 15.10 2.83
CA ARG A 176 -13.06 15.69 3.65
C ARG A 176 -13.54 16.35 4.94
N PRO A 177 -14.65 17.10 5.00
CA PRO A 177 -15.11 17.74 6.23
C PRO A 177 -15.43 16.77 7.35
N ASP A 178 -16.02 15.62 7.01
CA ASP A 178 -16.66 14.69 7.97
C ASP A 178 -15.91 13.35 8.10
N TYR A 179 -14.95 13.05 7.21
CA TYR A 179 -14.19 11.80 7.26
C TYR A 179 -13.31 11.73 8.52
N GLY A 180 -13.39 10.63 9.24
CA GLY A 180 -12.67 10.39 10.49
C GLY A 180 -11.71 9.19 10.37
N PHE A 181 -10.94 8.98 11.43
CA PHE A 181 -10.04 7.82 11.53
C PHE A 181 -10.80 6.51 11.40
N ASN A 182 -10.37 5.65 10.48
CA ASN A 182 -10.96 4.35 10.22
C ASN A 182 -9.91 3.38 9.69
N GLU A 183 -9.83 2.21 10.30
CA GLU A 183 -8.85 1.15 9.97
C GLU A 183 -9.47 0.02 9.14
N THR A 184 -10.68 0.17 8.59
CA THR A 184 -11.33 -0.88 7.82
C THR A 184 -11.08 -0.73 6.31
N CYS A 185 -10.99 -1.85 5.58
CA CYS A 185 -10.84 -1.82 4.13
C CYS A 185 -11.96 -1.05 3.43
N GLN A 186 -13.21 -1.23 3.87
CA GLN A 186 -14.37 -0.61 3.23
C GLN A 186 -14.45 0.91 3.40
N ASP A 187 -13.81 1.44 4.43
CA ASP A 187 -13.78 2.88 4.72
C ASP A 187 -12.40 3.53 4.51
N THR A 188 -11.43 2.79 3.96
CA THR A 188 -10.10 3.29 3.59
C THR A 188 -9.82 3.13 2.10
N VAL A 189 -10.07 1.93 1.55
CA VAL A 189 -9.66 1.59 0.17
C VAL A 189 -10.38 2.41 -0.89
N PRO A 190 -11.73 2.58 -0.86
CA PRO A 190 -12.40 3.41 -1.86
C PRO A 190 -11.95 4.87 -1.80
N GLN A 191 -11.65 5.43 -0.61
CA GLN A 191 -11.16 6.79 -0.45
C GLN A 191 -9.75 6.95 -1.02
N ALA A 192 -8.86 5.98 -0.79
CA ALA A 192 -7.52 5.98 -1.36
C ALA A 192 -7.53 5.86 -2.88
N ILE A 193 -8.40 5.01 -3.44
CA ILE A 193 -8.56 4.88 -4.90
C ILE A 193 -9.12 6.18 -5.49
N GLU A 194 -10.13 6.79 -4.84
CA GLU A 194 -10.71 8.05 -5.30
C GLU A 194 -9.68 9.19 -5.26
N ALA A 195 -8.84 9.26 -4.22
CA ALA A 195 -7.75 10.23 -4.12
C ALA A 195 -6.77 10.12 -5.30
N PHE A 196 -6.45 8.90 -5.74
CA PHE A 196 -5.68 8.67 -6.97
C PHE A 196 -6.45 9.13 -8.21
N LEU A 197 -7.73 8.77 -8.33
CA LEU A 197 -8.53 9.09 -9.51
C LEU A 197 -8.72 10.60 -9.73
N GLU A 198 -8.81 11.38 -8.65
CA GLU A 198 -8.91 12.85 -8.71
C GLU A 198 -7.56 13.56 -8.89
N SER A 199 -6.42 12.88 -8.71
CA SER A 199 -5.09 13.50 -8.75
C SER A 199 -4.60 13.81 -10.18
N GLU A 200 -3.67 14.74 -10.32
CA GLU A 200 -3.07 15.15 -11.59
C GLU A 200 -1.60 14.72 -11.75
N SER A 201 -0.95 14.32 -10.65
CA SER A 201 0.43 13.86 -10.61
C SER A 201 0.66 12.91 -9.45
N PHE A 202 1.83 12.28 -9.38
CA PHE A 202 2.22 11.45 -8.23
C PHE A 202 2.18 12.24 -6.92
N GLU A 203 2.80 13.42 -6.89
CA GLU A 203 2.81 14.27 -5.68
C GLU A 203 1.40 14.72 -5.30
N ASP A 204 0.59 15.11 -6.30
CA ASP A 204 -0.80 15.52 -6.05
C ASP A 204 -1.64 14.37 -5.50
N ALA A 205 -1.39 13.13 -5.91
CA ALA A 205 -2.05 11.95 -5.37
C ALA A 205 -1.76 11.77 -3.86
N ILE A 206 -0.49 11.88 -3.46
CA ILE A 206 -0.10 11.83 -2.04
C ILE A 206 -0.75 12.96 -1.23
N ARG A 207 -0.72 14.20 -1.75
CA ARG A 207 -1.34 15.35 -1.11
C ARG A 207 -2.85 15.21 -0.99
N THR A 208 -3.49 14.67 -2.02
CA THR A 208 -4.94 14.42 -2.04
C THR A 208 -5.31 13.38 -0.99
N ALA A 209 -4.61 12.25 -0.92
CA ALA A 209 -4.86 11.21 0.08
C ALA A 209 -4.72 11.74 1.51
N ILE A 210 -3.62 12.41 1.84
CA ILE A 210 -3.39 12.98 3.17
C ILE A 210 -4.45 14.03 3.53
N SER A 211 -4.91 14.83 2.55
CA SER A 211 -5.94 15.85 2.77
C SER A 211 -7.31 15.30 3.14
N VAL A 212 -7.55 14.01 2.98
CA VAL A 212 -8.77 13.34 3.47
C VAL A 212 -8.82 13.37 5.01
N GLY A 213 -7.65 13.25 5.65
CA GLY A 213 -7.53 13.03 7.09
C GLY A 213 -7.71 11.56 7.45
N GLY A 214 -7.92 11.27 8.72
CA GLY A 214 -8.04 9.89 9.22
C GLY A 214 -6.70 9.16 9.25
N ASP A 215 -6.69 7.91 8.87
CA ASP A 215 -5.53 7.02 8.76
C ASP A 215 -4.69 7.41 7.52
N SER A 216 -3.92 8.49 7.69
CA SER A 216 -3.33 9.25 6.58
C SER A 216 -2.17 8.54 5.90
N ASP A 217 -1.37 7.77 6.64
CA ASP A 217 -0.27 6.96 6.12
C ASP A 217 -0.80 5.80 5.28
N THR A 218 -1.76 5.04 5.78
CA THR A 218 -2.39 3.95 5.01
C THR A 218 -3.15 4.47 3.78
N LEU A 219 -3.93 5.56 3.91
CA LEU A 219 -4.57 6.20 2.75
C LEU A 219 -3.54 6.58 1.68
N ALA A 220 -2.44 7.22 2.10
CA ALA A 220 -1.40 7.67 1.19
C ALA A 220 -0.53 6.52 0.67
N ALA A 221 -0.31 5.45 1.44
CA ALA A 221 0.38 4.25 0.97
C ALA A 221 -0.39 3.53 -0.14
N ILE A 222 -1.69 3.32 0.04
CA ILE A 222 -2.56 2.72 -0.98
C ILE A 222 -2.60 3.62 -2.23
N THR A 223 -2.88 4.90 -2.07
CA THR A 223 -2.93 5.89 -3.16
C THR A 223 -1.60 5.96 -3.91
N GLY A 224 -0.49 6.06 -3.17
CA GLY A 224 0.86 6.15 -3.71
C GLY A 224 1.27 4.92 -4.51
N SER A 225 0.82 3.73 -4.10
CA SER A 225 1.10 2.50 -4.83
C SER A 225 0.43 2.47 -6.22
N ILE A 226 -0.78 3.02 -6.33
CA ILE A 226 -1.51 3.14 -7.62
C ILE A 226 -0.91 4.27 -8.46
N ALA A 227 -0.62 5.41 -7.82
CA ALA A 227 -0.04 6.58 -8.48
C ALA A 227 1.35 6.31 -9.05
N GLU A 228 2.19 5.53 -8.36
CA GLU A 228 3.47 5.02 -8.87
C GLU A 228 3.30 4.27 -10.19
N ALA A 229 2.34 3.35 -10.22
CA ALA A 229 2.08 2.52 -11.39
C ALA A 229 1.57 3.33 -12.58
N TYR A 230 0.87 4.43 -12.33
CA TYR A 230 0.24 5.27 -13.33
C TYR A 230 1.12 6.41 -13.83
N TYR A 231 1.74 7.17 -12.91
CA TYR A 231 2.50 8.39 -13.24
C TYR A 231 4.02 8.17 -13.25
N GLY A 232 4.50 7.11 -12.61
CA GLY A 232 5.90 7.01 -12.22
C GLY A 232 6.24 7.91 -11.03
N ILE A 233 7.45 7.75 -10.50
CA ILE A 233 7.96 8.47 -9.31
C ILE A 233 8.97 9.55 -9.72
N PRO A 234 8.83 10.80 -9.26
CA PRO A 234 9.88 11.81 -9.38
C PRO A 234 11.17 11.36 -8.68
N LYS A 235 12.32 11.54 -9.35
CA LYS A 235 13.62 11.03 -8.86
C LYS A 235 14.05 11.61 -7.52
N ASP A 236 13.74 12.85 -7.27
CA ASP A 236 14.02 13.56 -6.01
C ASP A 236 13.18 13.02 -4.84
N LEU A 237 11.91 12.71 -5.08
CA LEU A 237 11.05 12.08 -4.07
C LEU A 237 11.52 10.65 -3.75
N TYR A 238 11.92 9.89 -4.78
CA TYR A 238 12.53 8.57 -4.59
C TYR A 238 13.78 8.65 -3.71
N ALA A 239 14.73 9.51 -4.11
CA ALA A 239 16.01 9.65 -3.40
C ALA A 239 15.79 10.06 -1.94
N THR A 240 14.84 10.98 -1.69
CA THR A 240 14.51 11.41 -0.34
C THR A 240 13.87 10.29 0.48
N ALA A 241 12.87 9.58 -0.04
CA ALA A 241 12.19 8.51 0.68
C ALA A 241 13.12 7.38 1.09
N VAL A 242 14.07 7.01 0.21
CA VAL A 242 15.08 5.97 0.51
C VAL A 242 15.93 6.33 1.74
N THR A 243 16.12 7.61 2.06
CA THR A 243 16.88 8.01 3.25
C THR A 243 16.18 7.67 4.57
N TYR A 244 14.87 7.48 4.57
CA TYR A 244 14.08 7.10 5.74
C TYR A 244 14.08 5.58 6.02
N LEU A 245 14.60 4.79 5.10
CA LEU A 245 14.74 3.35 5.27
C LEU A 245 16.12 3.00 5.85
N ASP A 246 16.18 2.02 6.73
CA ASP A 246 17.44 1.42 7.14
C ASP A 246 17.98 0.41 6.10
N GLU A 247 19.19 -0.07 6.29
CA GLU A 247 19.86 -0.95 5.33
C GLU A 247 19.11 -2.28 5.05
N PRO A 248 18.53 -2.99 6.05
CA PRO A 248 17.74 -4.19 5.78
C PRO A 248 16.54 -3.93 4.86
N LEU A 249 15.82 -2.83 5.07
CA LEU A 249 14.67 -2.45 4.26
C LEU A 249 15.07 -2.02 2.84
N LYS A 250 16.15 -1.24 2.71
CA LYS A 250 16.73 -0.85 1.41
C LYS A 250 17.14 -2.06 0.56
N GLN A 251 17.76 -3.06 1.19
CA GLN A 251 18.18 -4.27 0.48
C GLN A 251 16.98 -4.99 -0.17
N ILE A 252 15.86 -5.06 0.51
CA ILE A 252 14.65 -5.68 -0.03
C ILE A 252 14.07 -4.83 -1.18
N LEU A 253 14.01 -3.49 -0.99
CA LEU A 253 13.57 -2.57 -2.02
C LEU A 253 14.39 -2.73 -3.31
N PHE A 254 15.71 -2.64 -3.20
CA PHE A 254 16.59 -2.71 -4.35
C PHE A 254 16.61 -4.09 -5.01
N ALA A 255 16.49 -5.17 -4.22
CA ALA A 255 16.32 -6.51 -4.76
C ALA A 255 15.03 -6.64 -5.58
N PHE A 256 13.91 -6.10 -5.10
CA PHE A 256 12.65 -6.09 -5.83
C PHE A 256 12.76 -5.27 -7.13
N GLU A 257 13.30 -4.07 -7.06
CA GLU A 257 13.48 -3.19 -8.22
C GLU A 257 14.45 -3.76 -9.27
N SER A 258 15.46 -4.51 -8.84
CA SER A 258 16.40 -5.17 -9.78
C SER A 258 15.73 -6.23 -10.65
N VAL A 259 14.64 -6.84 -10.19
CA VAL A 259 13.88 -7.88 -10.90
C VAL A 259 12.70 -7.30 -11.69
N PHE A 260 11.96 -6.37 -11.08
CA PHE A 260 10.69 -5.87 -11.64
C PHE A 260 10.80 -4.45 -12.24
N GLY A 261 11.95 -3.82 -12.07
CA GLY A 261 12.18 -2.44 -12.47
C GLY A 261 11.70 -1.42 -11.41
N SER A 262 12.19 -0.21 -11.52
CA SER A 262 11.71 0.96 -10.80
C SER A 262 10.86 1.82 -11.74
N ASN A 263 9.71 2.29 -11.27
CA ASN A 263 8.83 3.17 -12.06
C ASN A 263 9.24 4.65 -11.90
N LEU A 264 10.51 4.97 -12.17
CA LEU A 264 10.98 6.36 -12.13
C LEU A 264 10.54 7.11 -13.38
N GLN A 265 10.15 8.38 -13.21
CA GLN A 265 9.83 9.27 -14.33
C GLN A 265 11.07 9.46 -15.23
N ALA A 266 10.84 9.44 -16.53
CA ALA A 266 11.86 9.84 -17.51
C ALA A 266 12.22 11.33 -17.30
N GLU A 267 13.43 11.70 -17.69
CA GLU A 267 13.86 13.10 -17.71
C GLU A 267 13.14 13.87 -18.79
#